data_86894fa395ba285b2d60af8b4acb556c
#
_entry.id   86894fa395ba285b2d60af8b4acb556c
#
_cell.length_a   1.000
_cell.length_b   1.000
_cell.length_c   1.000
_cell.angle_alpha   90.00
_cell.angle_beta   90.00
_cell.angle_gamma   90.00
#
_symmetry.space_group_name_H-M   'P 1'
#
loop_
_entity.id
_entity.type
_entity.pdbx_description
1 polymer ?
#
loop_
_entity_poly.entity_id
_entity_poly.type
_entity_poly.pdbx_seq_one_letter_code
_entity_poly.pdbx_strand_id
1 'polypeptide(L)'
;MIGSGSASFEMVRYLTERLPVMVAPRWVLNPVSPIAVRDVLAYLVLALERGPSDVVEIGAEPLSFKAMMETYAEVRGLKRVILPVPVLAPRLAALWVGLVTPIPNRLALPLVEGILHPLVADTARARALFPEVLPSPYRKAVELALKRIALGEVETRWSGALYGGGFRLEDREGLIREVRALRTRASPEALFRSFASLGGEGGWLGWNW
;
A
#
# COMPACT_ATOMS: atom_id res chain seq x y z
N MET A 1 -6.87 2.74 2.71
CA MET A 1 -6.93 3.14 1.29
C MET A 1 -6.28 2.08 0.41
N ILE A 2 -6.88 1.76 -0.74
CA ILE A 2 -6.37 0.75 -1.68
C ILE A 2 -5.89 1.46 -2.94
N GLY A 3 -4.61 1.32 -3.21
CA GLY A 3 -3.96 1.92 -4.37
C GLY A 3 -2.46 1.62 -4.38
N SER A 4 -1.85 1.63 -5.56
CA SER A 4 -0.42 1.42 -5.71
C SER A 4 0.38 2.48 -4.93
N GLY A 5 1.32 2.05 -4.08
CA GLY A 5 2.12 2.93 -3.21
C GLY A 5 1.46 3.31 -1.88
N SER A 6 0.20 2.94 -1.63
CA SER A 6 -0.43 3.11 -0.31
C SER A 6 0.18 2.14 0.71
N ALA A 7 0.62 2.64 1.87
CA ALA A 7 1.25 1.80 2.90
C ALA A 7 0.36 0.63 3.35
N SER A 8 -0.94 0.85 3.52
CA SER A 8 -1.89 -0.22 3.89
C SER A 8 -2.08 -1.26 2.79
N PHE A 9 -2.09 -0.85 1.51
CA PHE A 9 -2.16 -1.78 0.39
C PHE A 9 -0.85 -2.56 0.22
N GLU A 10 0.28 -1.89 0.33
CA GLU A 10 1.59 -2.54 0.25
C GLU A 10 1.79 -3.54 1.41
N MET A 11 1.25 -3.26 2.60
CA MET A 11 1.25 -4.23 3.70
C MET A 11 0.51 -5.52 3.31
N VAL A 12 -0.73 -5.42 2.82
CA VAL A 12 -1.50 -6.58 2.34
C VAL A 12 -0.72 -7.31 1.25
N ARG A 13 -0.21 -6.57 0.27
CA ARG A 13 0.54 -7.12 -0.86
C ARG A 13 1.75 -7.91 -0.41
N TYR A 14 2.68 -7.31 0.31
CA TYR A 14 3.93 -7.96 0.69
C TYR A 14 3.71 -9.14 1.64
N LEU A 15 2.80 -9.01 2.62
CA LEU A 15 2.46 -10.13 3.50
C LEU A 15 1.92 -11.32 2.68
N THR A 16 1.00 -11.06 1.75
CA THR A 16 0.39 -12.12 0.95
C THR A 16 1.36 -12.70 -0.08
N GLU A 17 2.21 -11.91 -0.70
CA GLU A 17 3.16 -12.39 -1.71
C GLU A 17 4.30 -13.20 -1.09
N ARG A 18 4.82 -12.79 0.06
CA ARG A 18 6.00 -13.41 0.68
C ARG A 18 5.70 -14.61 1.58
N LEU A 19 4.48 -14.71 2.13
CA LEU A 19 4.16 -15.71 3.13
C LEU A 19 3.10 -16.69 2.63
N PRO A 20 3.49 -17.92 2.27
CA PRO A 20 2.54 -18.95 1.86
C PRO A 20 1.65 -19.43 3.02
N VAL A 21 2.19 -19.44 4.24
CA VAL A 21 1.46 -19.74 5.48
C VAL A 21 1.72 -18.62 6.46
N MET A 22 0.67 -18.07 7.05
CA MET A 22 0.72 -16.94 7.95
C MET A 22 -0.05 -17.24 9.23
N VAL A 23 0.64 -17.13 10.37
CA VAL A 23 0.01 -17.11 11.68
C VAL A 23 -0.25 -15.63 12.01
N ALA A 24 -1.52 -15.28 12.22
CA ALA A 24 -1.92 -13.89 12.42
C ALA A 24 -2.73 -13.72 13.72
N PRO A 25 -2.62 -12.60 14.42
CA PRO A 25 -3.45 -12.32 15.59
C PRO A 25 -4.94 -12.24 15.23
N ARG A 26 -5.83 -12.55 16.20
CA ARG A 26 -7.30 -12.57 15.95
C ARG A 26 -7.88 -11.25 15.41
N TRP A 27 -7.26 -10.11 15.69
CA TRP A 27 -7.74 -8.82 15.19
C TRP A 27 -7.71 -8.71 13.64
N VAL A 28 -7.01 -9.60 12.91
CA VAL A 28 -7.11 -9.65 11.45
C VAL A 28 -8.53 -10.00 10.96
N LEU A 29 -9.40 -10.48 11.86
CA LEU A 29 -10.81 -10.74 11.60
C LEU A 29 -11.69 -9.50 11.78
N ASN A 30 -11.17 -8.41 12.34
CA ASN A 30 -11.94 -7.19 12.53
C ASN A 30 -12.33 -6.59 11.16
N PRO A 31 -13.59 -6.15 11.01
CA PRO A 31 -14.04 -5.50 9.79
C PRO A 31 -13.47 -4.10 9.66
N VAL A 32 -13.09 -3.75 8.46
CA VAL A 32 -12.67 -2.41 8.05
C VAL A 32 -13.37 -2.06 6.74
N SER A 33 -13.65 -0.78 6.49
CA SER A 33 -14.19 -0.32 5.20
C SER A 33 -13.06 0.12 4.29
N PRO A 34 -12.54 -0.75 3.40
CA PRO A 34 -11.53 -0.35 2.43
C PRO A 34 -12.14 0.61 1.40
N ILE A 35 -11.31 1.49 0.83
CA ILE A 35 -11.74 2.38 -0.25
C ILE A 35 -10.61 2.54 -1.26
N ALA A 36 -10.94 2.52 -2.55
CA ALA A 36 -9.97 2.74 -3.61
C ALA A 36 -9.56 4.23 -3.67
N VAL A 37 -8.28 4.49 -3.96
CA VAL A 37 -7.76 5.88 -4.08
C VAL A 37 -8.56 6.67 -5.11
N ARG A 38 -8.92 6.07 -6.24
CA ARG A 38 -9.73 6.72 -7.28
C ARG A 38 -11.09 7.19 -6.77
N ASP A 39 -11.72 6.40 -5.90
CA ASP A 39 -13.04 6.73 -5.35
C ASP A 39 -12.91 7.87 -4.33
N VAL A 40 -11.83 7.89 -3.53
CA VAL A 40 -11.50 9.03 -2.66
C VAL A 40 -11.33 10.30 -3.48
N LEU A 41 -10.60 10.24 -4.59
CA LEU A 41 -10.41 11.38 -5.49
C LEU A 41 -11.74 11.86 -6.09
N ALA A 42 -12.65 10.94 -6.46
CA ALA A 42 -13.97 11.31 -6.94
C ALA A 42 -14.79 12.06 -5.88
N TYR A 43 -14.77 11.58 -4.62
CA TYR A 43 -15.40 12.31 -3.50
C TYR A 43 -14.79 13.69 -3.30
N LEU A 44 -13.47 13.82 -3.36
CA LEU A 44 -12.79 15.11 -3.17
C LEU A 44 -13.13 16.11 -4.27
N VAL A 45 -13.16 15.68 -5.55
CA VAL A 45 -13.52 16.55 -6.67
C VAL A 45 -14.94 17.06 -6.50
N LEU A 46 -15.91 16.18 -6.23
CA LEU A 46 -17.31 16.58 -6.01
C LEU A 46 -17.48 17.46 -4.76
N ALA A 47 -16.70 17.22 -3.70
CA ALA A 47 -16.73 18.05 -2.52
C ALA A 47 -16.26 19.50 -2.80
N LEU A 48 -15.27 19.68 -3.70
CA LEU A 48 -14.85 21.02 -4.14
C LEU A 48 -15.95 21.75 -4.91
N GLU A 49 -16.71 21.02 -5.73
CA GLU A 49 -17.82 21.60 -6.51
C GLU A 49 -19.04 21.96 -5.64
N ARG A 50 -19.32 21.19 -4.59
CA ARG A 50 -20.47 21.35 -3.71
C ARG A 50 -20.26 22.29 -2.52
N GLY A 51 -19.01 22.67 -2.28
CA GLY A 51 -18.64 23.53 -1.19
C GLY A 51 -18.47 22.80 0.16
N PRO A 52 -18.27 23.55 1.25
CA PRO A 52 -17.93 22.98 2.55
C PRO A 52 -19.08 22.14 3.11
N SER A 53 -18.73 21.00 3.69
CA SER A 53 -19.60 20.12 4.46
C SER A 53 -18.92 19.71 5.76
N ASP A 54 -19.69 19.21 6.71
CA ASP A 54 -19.12 18.57 7.90
C ASP A 54 -18.37 17.28 7.53
N VAL A 55 -17.87 16.59 8.56
CA VAL A 55 -17.24 15.29 8.41
C VAL A 55 -18.18 14.29 7.73
N VAL A 56 -17.66 13.65 6.68
CA VAL A 56 -18.36 12.62 5.91
C VAL A 56 -17.48 11.38 5.88
N GLU A 57 -18.00 10.27 6.40
CA GLU A 57 -17.30 9.01 6.36
C GLU A 57 -17.50 8.33 5.00
N ILE A 58 -16.40 7.87 4.41
CA ILE A 58 -16.39 7.20 3.10
C ILE A 58 -15.73 5.83 3.19
N GLY A 59 -16.28 4.86 2.48
CA GLY A 59 -15.76 3.48 2.48
C GLY A 59 -16.53 2.62 1.49
N ALA A 60 -15.94 1.49 1.09
CA ALA A 60 -16.64 0.43 0.39
C ALA A 60 -17.19 -0.60 1.40
N GLU A 61 -17.69 -1.73 0.89
CA GLU A 61 -18.19 -2.82 1.74
C GLU A 61 -17.17 -3.25 2.79
N PRO A 62 -17.59 -3.43 4.06
CA PRO A 62 -16.69 -3.89 5.12
C PRO A 62 -16.13 -5.28 4.83
N LEU A 63 -14.83 -5.41 4.99
CA LEU A 63 -14.09 -6.68 4.88
C LEU A 63 -13.11 -6.82 6.04
N SER A 64 -12.89 -8.05 6.51
CA SER A 64 -11.79 -8.29 7.45
C SER A 64 -10.44 -8.17 6.76
N PHE A 65 -9.40 -7.83 7.51
CA PHE A 65 -8.04 -7.79 6.95
C PHE A 65 -7.61 -9.16 6.38
N LYS A 66 -8.06 -10.25 7.02
CA LYS A 66 -7.89 -11.62 6.49
C LYS A 66 -8.55 -11.77 5.13
N ALA A 67 -9.83 -11.38 4.98
CA ALA A 67 -10.55 -11.46 3.71
C ALA A 67 -9.90 -10.60 2.61
N MET A 68 -9.33 -9.45 2.99
CA MET A 68 -8.57 -8.61 2.06
C MET A 68 -7.32 -9.33 1.53
N MET A 69 -6.56 -10.02 2.39
CA MET A 69 -5.40 -10.80 1.98
C MET A 69 -5.80 -12.02 1.12
N GLU A 70 -6.89 -12.70 1.47
CA GLU A 70 -7.42 -13.83 0.70
C GLU A 70 -7.87 -13.39 -0.70
N THR A 71 -8.64 -12.29 -0.80
CA THR A 71 -9.04 -11.72 -2.10
C THR A 71 -7.84 -11.30 -2.93
N TYR A 72 -6.82 -10.70 -2.30
CA TYR A 72 -5.57 -10.37 -2.98
C TYR A 72 -4.88 -11.63 -3.54
N ALA A 73 -4.77 -12.68 -2.72
CA ALA A 73 -4.19 -13.95 -3.12
C ALA A 73 -4.92 -14.56 -4.33
N GLU A 74 -6.25 -14.55 -4.31
CA GLU A 74 -7.08 -15.04 -5.43
C GLU A 74 -6.80 -14.25 -6.73
N VAL A 75 -6.76 -12.91 -6.66
CA VAL A 75 -6.47 -12.05 -7.83
C VAL A 75 -5.09 -12.36 -8.41
N ARG A 76 -4.12 -12.71 -7.54
CA ARG A 76 -2.75 -13.06 -7.94
C ARG A 76 -2.59 -14.56 -8.29
N GLY A 77 -3.62 -15.38 -8.15
CA GLY A 77 -3.53 -16.84 -8.34
C GLY A 77 -2.65 -17.54 -7.29
N LEU A 78 -2.51 -16.97 -6.09
CA LEU A 78 -1.66 -17.49 -5.02
C LEU A 78 -2.49 -18.33 -4.05
N LYS A 79 -1.97 -19.50 -3.64
CA LYS A 79 -2.56 -20.28 -2.55
C LYS A 79 -1.96 -19.84 -1.22
N ARG A 80 -2.80 -19.33 -0.31
CA ARG A 80 -2.37 -18.83 1.00
C ARG A 80 -3.21 -19.40 2.12
N VAL A 81 -2.56 -19.70 3.25
CA VAL A 81 -3.21 -20.17 4.47
C VAL A 81 -2.98 -19.15 5.57
N ILE A 82 -4.05 -18.59 6.10
CA ILE A 82 -4.00 -17.59 7.17
C ILE A 82 -4.69 -18.17 8.40
N LEU A 83 -3.91 -18.41 9.45
CA LEU A 83 -4.36 -19.01 10.71
C LEU A 83 -4.48 -17.93 11.80
N PRO A 84 -5.70 -17.50 12.15
CA PRO A 84 -5.89 -16.56 13.26
C PRO A 84 -5.62 -17.25 14.61
N VAL A 85 -4.75 -16.64 15.43
CA VAL A 85 -4.42 -17.13 16.77
C VAL A 85 -4.77 -16.08 17.84
N PRO A 86 -5.15 -16.49 19.07
CA PRO A 86 -5.55 -15.57 20.14
C PRO A 86 -4.35 -14.88 20.82
N VAL A 87 -3.45 -14.29 20.01
CA VAL A 87 -2.30 -13.54 20.54
C VAL A 87 -2.56 -12.05 20.39
N LEU A 88 -2.43 -11.33 21.49
CA LEU A 88 -2.51 -9.88 21.56
C LEU A 88 -1.08 -9.33 21.77
N ALA A 89 -0.34 -9.14 20.71
CA ALA A 89 0.97 -8.52 20.74
C ALA A 89 1.16 -7.56 19.55
N PRO A 90 0.49 -6.37 19.57
CA PRO A 90 0.55 -5.42 18.45
C PRO A 90 1.97 -5.01 18.09
N ARG A 91 2.84 -4.80 19.10
CA ARG A 91 4.25 -4.44 18.88
C ARG A 91 5.04 -5.54 18.18
N LEU A 92 4.84 -6.80 18.58
CA LEU A 92 5.49 -7.93 17.89
C LEU A 92 4.96 -8.10 16.47
N ALA A 93 3.65 -7.92 16.26
CA ALA A 93 3.06 -7.94 14.93
C ALA A 93 3.62 -6.82 14.04
N ALA A 94 3.77 -5.60 14.57
CA ALA A 94 4.35 -4.48 13.83
C ALA A 94 5.82 -4.71 13.49
N LEU A 95 6.63 -5.25 14.41
CA LEU A 95 8.02 -5.62 14.17
C LEU A 95 8.11 -6.68 13.07
N TRP A 96 7.25 -7.68 13.11
CA TRP A 96 7.21 -8.73 12.11
C TRP A 96 6.75 -8.20 10.74
N VAL A 97 5.76 -7.31 10.69
CA VAL A 97 5.35 -6.60 9.47
C VAL A 97 6.52 -5.81 8.89
N GLY A 98 7.26 -5.08 9.71
CA GLY A 98 8.44 -4.33 9.27
C GLY A 98 9.60 -5.21 8.79
N LEU A 99 9.70 -6.47 9.27
CA LEU A 99 10.68 -7.44 8.79
C LEU A 99 10.28 -8.03 7.43
N VAL A 100 8.99 -8.31 7.24
CA VAL A 100 8.47 -8.96 6.03
C VAL A 100 8.17 -7.96 4.91
N THR A 101 7.88 -6.71 5.25
CA THR A 101 7.52 -5.66 4.29
C THR A 101 8.55 -4.53 4.28
N PRO A 102 8.68 -3.76 3.20
CA PRO A 102 9.56 -2.58 3.17
C PRO A 102 8.98 -1.38 3.91
N ILE A 103 7.91 -1.56 4.69
CA ILE A 103 7.25 -0.48 5.44
C ILE A 103 8.01 -0.27 6.74
N PRO A 104 8.53 0.94 7.01
CA PRO A 104 9.20 1.24 8.27
C PRO A 104 8.32 0.97 9.48
N ASN A 105 8.88 0.39 10.54
CA ASN A 105 8.15 0.03 11.77
C ASN A 105 7.36 1.20 12.38
N ARG A 106 7.87 2.42 12.29
CA ARG A 106 7.19 3.64 12.74
C ARG A 106 5.88 3.94 11.98
N LEU A 107 5.71 3.41 10.76
CA LEU A 107 4.46 3.47 10.00
C LEU A 107 3.63 2.20 10.17
N ALA A 108 4.28 1.03 10.28
CA ALA A 108 3.60 -0.24 10.48
C ALA A 108 2.85 -0.28 11.82
N LEU A 109 3.43 0.28 12.90
CA LEU A 109 2.82 0.25 14.22
C LEU A 109 1.46 0.97 14.26
N PRO A 110 1.31 2.26 13.86
CA PRO A 110 0.01 2.92 13.81
C PRO A 110 -1.00 2.21 12.90
N LEU A 111 -0.56 1.62 11.78
CA LEU A 111 -1.44 0.87 10.89
C LEU A 111 -1.96 -0.41 11.55
N VAL A 112 -1.11 -1.13 12.28
CA VAL A 112 -1.50 -2.33 13.04
C VAL A 112 -2.42 -1.93 14.19
N GLU A 113 -2.09 -0.88 14.95
CA GLU A 113 -2.94 -0.37 16.03
C GLU A 113 -4.31 0.07 15.52
N GLY A 114 -4.38 0.68 14.33
CA GLY A 114 -5.65 1.08 13.71
C GLY A 114 -6.60 -0.08 13.42
N ILE A 115 -6.09 -1.28 13.13
CA ILE A 115 -6.94 -2.46 12.84
C ILE A 115 -7.23 -3.34 14.07
N LEU A 116 -6.76 -2.96 15.25
CA LEU A 116 -7.11 -3.66 16.50
C LEU A 116 -8.60 -3.55 16.83
N HIS A 117 -9.26 -2.52 16.33
CA HIS A 117 -10.69 -2.27 16.49
C HIS A 117 -11.39 -2.28 15.14
N PRO A 118 -12.69 -2.61 15.08
CA PRO A 118 -13.47 -2.46 13.87
C PRO A 118 -13.45 -1.01 13.37
N LEU A 119 -13.18 -0.82 12.08
CA LEU A 119 -13.15 0.48 11.40
C LEU A 119 -14.15 0.48 10.24
N VAL A 120 -15.42 0.42 10.59
CA VAL A 120 -16.53 0.42 9.63
C VAL A 120 -17.08 1.84 9.50
N ALA A 121 -17.03 2.39 8.29
CA ALA A 121 -17.52 3.72 7.99
C ALA A 121 -19.05 3.75 7.92
N ASP A 122 -19.70 4.74 8.52
CA ASP A 122 -21.10 5.07 8.25
C ASP A 122 -21.20 5.85 6.95
N THR A 123 -21.50 5.15 5.88
CA THR A 123 -21.55 5.71 4.53
C THR A 123 -22.91 6.29 4.15
N ALA A 124 -23.90 6.31 5.06
CA ALA A 124 -25.25 6.81 4.76
C ALA A 124 -25.20 8.27 4.28
N ARG A 125 -24.48 9.13 5.00
CA ARG A 125 -24.30 10.53 4.63
C ARG A 125 -23.55 10.72 3.33
N ALA A 126 -22.49 9.92 3.08
CA ALA A 126 -21.74 9.98 1.83
C ALA A 126 -22.64 9.64 0.63
N ARG A 127 -23.45 8.61 0.73
CA ARG A 127 -24.40 8.22 -0.33
C ARG A 127 -25.48 9.29 -0.59
N ALA A 128 -25.94 9.97 0.44
CA ALA A 128 -26.91 11.05 0.31
C ALA A 128 -26.31 12.29 -0.37
N LEU A 129 -25.06 12.66 0.01
CA LEU A 129 -24.41 13.84 -0.53
C LEU A 129 -23.75 13.62 -1.90
N PHE A 130 -23.28 12.41 -2.19
CA PHE A 130 -22.54 12.06 -3.40
C PHE A 130 -23.10 10.79 -4.05
N PRO A 131 -24.36 10.77 -4.48
CA PRO A 131 -25.00 9.60 -5.06
C PRO A 131 -24.35 9.11 -6.36
N GLU A 132 -23.56 9.95 -7.02
CA GLU A 132 -22.84 9.61 -8.26
C GLU A 132 -21.60 8.74 -7.98
N VAL A 133 -21.08 8.76 -6.75
CA VAL A 133 -19.91 7.97 -6.40
C VAL A 133 -20.34 6.60 -5.88
N LEU A 134 -20.09 5.58 -6.68
CA LEU A 134 -20.27 4.18 -6.29
C LEU A 134 -18.90 3.60 -5.96
N PRO A 135 -18.57 3.39 -4.67
CA PRO A 135 -17.27 2.85 -4.29
C PRO A 135 -17.01 1.50 -4.93
N SER A 136 -15.84 1.35 -5.52
CA SER A 136 -15.43 0.13 -6.19
C SER A 136 -15.29 -1.04 -5.20
N PRO A 137 -15.75 -2.25 -5.55
CA PRO A 137 -15.49 -3.44 -4.75
C PRO A 137 -13.99 -3.64 -4.55
N TYR A 138 -13.60 -4.19 -3.40
CA TYR A 138 -12.20 -4.38 -3.03
C TYR A 138 -11.40 -5.13 -4.10
N ARG A 139 -11.94 -6.24 -4.64
CA ARG A 139 -11.32 -7.00 -5.73
C ARG A 139 -10.95 -6.11 -6.92
N LYS A 140 -11.88 -5.25 -7.34
CA LYS A 140 -11.65 -4.33 -8.47
C LYS A 140 -10.57 -3.29 -8.16
N ALA A 141 -10.56 -2.79 -6.93
CA ALA A 141 -9.51 -1.87 -6.48
C ALA A 141 -8.12 -2.53 -6.50
N VAL A 142 -8.01 -3.80 -6.09
CA VAL A 142 -6.77 -4.59 -6.15
C VAL A 142 -6.32 -4.79 -7.60
N GLU A 143 -7.22 -5.22 -8.50
CA GLU A 143 -6.92 -5.42 -9.92
C GLU A 143 -6.36 -4.15 -10.56
N LEU A 144 -6.99 -3.00 -10.31
CA LEU A 144 -6.56 -1.71 -10.83
C LEU A 144 -5.19 -1.29 -10.28
N ALA A 145 -4.96 -1.50 -8.97
CA ALA A 145 -3.68 -1.20 -8.35
C ALA A 145 -2.55 -2.06 -8.94
N LEU A 146 -2.79 -3.37 -9.11
CA LEU A 146 -1.84 -4.28 -9.71
C LEU A 146 -1.55 -3.96 -11.18
N LYS A 147 -2.58 -3.59 -11.95
CA LYS A 147 -2.41 -3.14 -13.34
C LYS A 147 -1.49 -1.93 -13.44
N ARG A 148 -1.67 -0.92 -12.58
CA ARG A 148 -0.77 0.26 -12.54
C ARG A 148 0.66 -0.10 -12.15
N ILE A 149 0.82 -1.01 -11.19
CA ILE A 149 2.14 -1.51 -10.81
C ILE A 149 2.83 -2.20 -12.01
N ALA A 150 2.11 -3.06 -12.75
CA ALA A 150 2.63 -3.77 -13.91
C ALA A 150 3.01 -2.82 -15.06
N LEU A 151 2.26 -1.73 -15.26
CA LEU A 151 2.55 -0.72 -16.28
C LEU A 151 3.66 0.26 -15.88
N GLY A 152 4.15 0.19 -14.64
CA GLY A 152 5.14 1.15 -14.13
C GLY A 152 4.58 2.57 -13.90
N GLU A 153 3.25 2.72 -13.91
CA GLU A 153 2.53 4.00 -13.75
C GLU A 153 2.32 4.39 -12.28
N VAL A 154 3.21 3.98 -11.39
CA VAL A 154 3.12 4.33 -9.96
C VAL A 154 3.90 5.61 -9.71
N GLU A 155 3.20 6.71 -9.65
CA GLU A 155 3.78 8.05 -9.45
C GLU A 155 4.43 8.22 -8.06
N THR A 156 3.92 7.51 -7.06
CA THR A 156 4.35 7.65 -5.65
C THR A 156 4.81 6.32 -5.08
N ARG A 157 6.02 5.91 -5.37
CA ARG A 157 6.71 4.91 -4.56
C ARG A 157 7.53 5.62 -3.49
N TRP A 158 7.53 5.08 -2.28
CA TRP A 158 8.38 5.57 -1.20
C TRP A 158 9.86 5.60 -1.60
N SER A 159 10.29 4.66 -2.46
CA SER A 159 11.62 4.64 -3.07
C SER A 159 11.77 5.55 -4.30
N GLY A 160 10.68 6.06 -4.85
CA GLY A 160 10.64 6.90 -6.06
C GLY A 160 10.29 8.36 -5.82
N ALA A 161 9.94 8.75 -4.61
CA ALA A 161 9.51 10.09 -4.28
C ALA A 161 10.56 11.21 -4.52
N LEU A 162 11.83 10.83 -4.74
CA LEU A 162 12.91 11.78 -4.96
C LEU A 162 13.27 12.03 -6.43
N TYR A 163 12.73 11.24 -7.39
CA TYR A 163 13.14 11.35 -8.79
C TYR A 163 11.97 11.12 -9.75
N GLY A 164 11.58 12.16 -10.46
CA GLY A 164 10.54 12.15 -11.51
C GLY A 164 10.92 11.42 -12.80
N GLY A 165 11.61 10.29 -12.73
CA GLY A 165 12.00 9.46 -13.88
C GLY A 165 11.18 8.20 -13.97
N GLY A 166 10.78 7.80 -15.19
CA GLY A 166 10.11 6.52 -15.45
C GLY A 166 10.99 5.35 -14.99
N PHE A 167 10.38 4.35 -14.35
CA PHE A 167 11.06 3.12 -13.98
C PHE A 167 10.36 1.93 -14.60
N ARG A 168 11.11 0.86 -14.85
CA ARG A 168 10.59 -0.42 -15.34
C ARG A 168 10.85 -1.49 -14.31
N LEU A 169 9.80 -2.22 -13.93
CA LEU A 169 9.91 -3.45 -13.15
C LEU A 169 9.90 -4.64 -14.09
N GLU A 170 10.94 -5.44 -14.02
CA GLU A 170 11.03 -6.72 -14.71
C GLU A 170 11.01 -7.82 -13.65
N ASP A 171 10.03 -8.73 -13.73
CA ASP A 171 10.03 -9.97 -12.96
C ASP A 171 10.69 -11.05 -13.83
N ARG A 172 11.87 -11.46 -13.44
CA ARG A 172 12.59 -12.56 -14.08
C ARG A 172 12.93 -13.62 -13.03
N GLU A 173 12.34 -14.79 -13.17
CA GLU A 173 12.70 -15.98 -12.38
C GLU A 173 12.65 -15.78 -10.86
N GLY A 174 11.65 -15.04 -10.39
CA GLY A 174 11.50 -14.72 -8.97
C GLY A 174 12.39 -13.58 -8.45
N LEU A 175 13.18 -12.93 -9.33
CA LEU A 175 13.94 -11.73 -9.03
C LEU A 175 13.19 -10.51 -9.57
N ILE A 176 12.89 -9.58 -8.67
CA ILE A 176 12.34 -8.27 -9.08
C ILE A 176 13.51 -7.36 -9.46
N ARG A 177 13.64 -7.09 -10.75
CA ARG A 177 14.61 -6.12 -11.27
C ARG A 177 13.93 -4.78 -11.46
N GLU A 178 14.41 -3.77 -10.77
CA GLU A 178 14.01 -2.37 -10.99
C GLU A 178 15.06 -1.68 -11.86
N VAL A 179 14.63 -1.15 -13.00
CA VAL A 179 15.49 -0.37 -13.90
C VAL A 179 15.00 1.06 -13.91
N ARG A 180 15.88 1.99 -13.57
CA ARG A 180 15.64 3.43 -13.65
C ARG A 180 16.62 4.05 -14.63
N ALA A 181 16.13 4.92 -15.48
CA ALA A 181 16.96 5.69 -16.42
C ALA A 181 16.70 7.18 -16.20
N LEU A 182 17.75 7.94 -16.02
CA LEU A 182 17.71 9.40 -15.92
C LEU A 182 18.65 9.97 -16.97
N ARG A 183 18.13 10.92 -17.77
CA ARG A 183 18.98 11.70 -18.67
C ARG A 183 19.51 12.90 -17.90
N THR A 184 20.82 13.08 -17.91
CA THR A 184 21.50 14.18 -17.24
C THR A 184 22.48 14.86 -18.16
N ARG A 185 22.84 16.11 -17.85
CA ARG A 185 23.92 16.85 -18.51
C ARG A 185 25.27 16.73 -17.78
N ALA A 186 25.30 15.98 -16.67
CA ALA A 186 26.54 15.75 -15.92
C ALA A 186 27.51 14.89 -16.75
N SER A 187 28.81 15.12 -16.58
CA SER A 187 29.83 14.30 -17.23
C SER A 187 29.85 12.87 -16.64
N PRO A 188 30.33 11.86 -17.40
CA PRO A 188 30.48 10.49 -16.91
C PRO A 188 31.32 10.41 -15.64
N GLU A 189 32.37 11.23 -15.54
CA GLU A 189 33.27 11.28 -14.37
C GLU A 189 32.55 11.83 -13.13
N ALA A 190 31.68 12.84 -13.29
CA ALA A 190 30.87 13.39 -12.21
C ALA A 190 29.85 12.36 -11.72
N LEU A 191 29.21 11.64 -12.63
CA LEU A 191 28.30 10.56 -12.31
C LEU A 191 29.02 9.43 -11.57
N PHE A 192 30.17 8.98 -12.09
CA PHE A 192 30.95 7.92 -11.45
C PHE A 192 31.37 8.30 -10.01
N ARG A 193 31.83 9.52 -9.79
CA ARG A 193 32.17 10.02 -8.44
C ARG A 193 30.97 9.98 -7.50
N SER A 194 29.77 10.36 -7.97
CA SER A 194 28.55 10.28 -7.16
C SER A 194 28.20 8.85 -6.78
N PHE A 195 28.36 7.89 -7.70
CA PHE A 195 28.16 6.47 -7.39
C PHE A 195 29.24 5.91 -6.47
N ALA A 196 30.50 6.24 -6.71
CA ALA A 196 31.62 5.75 -5.92
C ALA A 196 31.63 6.29 -4.48
N SER A 197 30.96 7.42 -4.22
CA SER A 197 30.83 7.98 -2.87
C SER A 197 29.72 7.36 -2.03
N LEU A 198 28.86 6.51 -2.60
CA LEU A 198 27.80 5.84 -1.86
C LEU A 198 28.41 4.84 -0.86
N GLY A 199 28.00 4.93 0.40
CA GLY A 199 28.50 4.07 1.47
C GLY A 199 29.85 4.46 2.08
N GLY A 200 30.51 5.53 1.55
CA GLY A 200 31.72 6.13 2.14
C GLY A 200 31.39 7.15 3.23
N GLU A 201 32.27 8.15 3.41
CA GLU A 201 32.09 9.23 4.40
C GLU A 201 30.75 9.99 4.24
N GLY A 202 30.16 10.02 3.04
CA GLY A 202 28.85 10.61 2.74
C GLY A 202 27.65 9.75 3.15
N GLY A 203 27.82 8.53 3.63
CA GLY A 203 26.76 7.61 4.02
C GLY A 203 25.91 7.09 2.86
N TRP A 204 24.84 6.37 3.18
CA TRP A 204 23.86 5.84 2.23
C TRP A 204 22.70 6.81 2.05
N LEU A 205 22.42 7.22 0.82
CA LEU A 205 21.27 8.07 0.52
C LEU A 205 19.96 7.31 0.86
N GLY A 206 19.29 7.72 1.92
CA GLY A 206 17.97 7.22 2.31
C GLY A 206 17.90 6.21 3.45
N TRP A 207 19.04 5.79 4.03
CA TRP A 207 19.06 4.86 5.17
C TRP A 207 20.09 5.34 6.20
N ASN A 208 19.64 5.98 7.24
CA ASN A 208 20.42 6.12 8.47
C ASN A 208 20.11 4.88 9.34
N TRP A 209 21.01 3.92 9.32
CA TRP A 209 21.06 2.81 10.28
C TRP A 209 21.71 3.30 11.56
#